data_eaca28fad208d73f02542ac627789b15
#
_entry.id   eaca28fad208d73f02542ac627789b15
#
_cell.length_a   1.000
_cell.length_b   1.000
_cell.length_c   1.000
_cell.angle_alpha   90.00
_cell.angle_beta   90.00
_cell.angle_gamma   90.00
#
_symmetry.space_group_name_H-M   'P 1'
#
loop_
_entity.id
_entity.type
_entity.pdbx_description
1 polymer ?
#
loop_
_entity_poly.entity_id
_entity_poly.type
_entity_poly.pdbx_seq_one_letter_code
_entity_poly.pdbx_strand_id
1 'polypeptide(L)'
;MKIDKSKLDELFLEDGDPAEEAPYGTRIKLNQSEAVATVYDWLGSLFMALIIVLLIMTFAFRIIDVDGRSMEPTLIDTDKVVITDLFYTPQNGDIVIISHAEEYTKPLVKRVIATAGQELKLDYDNNAVYVDGKKLDEPYIQGTTVRGDVPEEKLNGVVPEGKVFVMGDNRGISLDSRYQQIGFIDEDLIIGKAQLDVIPHTYDENGVLKLDLSKIRYVYN
;
A
#
# COMPACT_ATOMS: atom_id res chain seq x y z
N MET A 1 -5.04 -69.61 -50.04
CA MET A 1 -5.41 -68.28 -50.49
C MET A 1 -4.11 -67.48 -50.61
N LYS A 2 -3.55 -67.38 -51.86
CA LYS A 2 -2.34 -66.60 -52.08
C LYS A 2 -2.68 -65.12 -52.14
N ILE A 3 -2.16 -64.37 -51.23
CA ILE A 3 -2.27 -62.90 -51.24
C ILE A 3 -1.38 -62.42 -52.40
N ASP A 4 -2.01 -61.70 -53.31
CA ASP A 4 -1.33 -61.10 -54.45
C ASP A 4 -0.39 -60.00 -54.01
N LYS A 5 0.91 -60.20 -54.18
CA LYS A 5 1.95 -59.29 -53.80
C LYS A 5 1.86 -57.94 -54.51
N SER A 6 1.21 -57.85 -55.66
CA SER A 6 1.06 -56.61 -56.42
C SER A 6 0.14 -55.61 -55.73
N LYS A 7 -0.87 -56.11 -54.94
CA LYS A 7 -1.77 -55.27 -54.16
C LYS A 7 -1.15 -54.76 -52.85
N LEU A 8 -0.11 -55.44 -52.37
CA LEU A 8 0.65 -54.97 -51.20
C LEU A 8 1.60 -53.83 -51.58
N ASP A 9 2.22 -53.92 -52.77
CA ASP A 9 3.13 -52.87 -53.21
C ASP A 9 2.40 -51.57 -53.57
N GLU A 10 1.13 -51.64 -54.05
CA GLU A 10 0.27 -50.47 -54.28
C GLU A 10 -0.14 -49.79 -52.97
N LEU A 11 -0.25 -50.53 -51.86
CA LEU A 11 -0.66 -50.00 -50.58
C LEU A 11 0.50 -49.30 -49.85
N PHE A 12 1.73 -49.58 -50.21
CA PHE A 12 2.95 -49.01 -49.61
C PHE A 12 3.62 -47.94 -50.46
N LEU A 13 3.11 -47.68 -51.67
CA LEU A 13 3.65 -46.63 -52.56
C LEU A 13 2.92 -45.27 -52.44
N GLU A 14 1.97 -45.15 -51.55
CA GLU A 14 1.27 -43.88 -51.29
C GLU A 14 1.83 -43.11 -50.09
N ASP A 15 2.87 -43.61 -49.46
CA ASP A 15 3.52 -42.89 -48.38
C ASP A 15 4.81 -42.22 -48.87
N GLY A 16 4.61 -40.95 -49.18
CA GLY A 16 5.53 -39.91 -48.76
C GLY A 16 6.89 -39.92 -49.40
N ASP A 17 7.05 -39.02 -50.29
CA ASP A 17 8.32 -38.35 -50.58
C ASP A 17 9.21 -38.27 -49.34
N PRO A 18 10.51 -38.64 -49.43
CA PRO A 18 11.41 -38.48 -48.29
C PRO A 18 11.47 -37.05 -47.89
N ALA A 19 11.32 -36.82 -46.59
CA ALA A 19 11.33 -35.56 -45.93
C ALA A 19 12.16 -34.48 -46.64
N GLU A 20 11.52 -33.65 -47.41
CA GLU A 20 12.03 -32.35 -47.76
C GLU A 20 12.16 -31.58 -46.44
N GLU A 21 13.40 -31.35 -46.00
CA GLU A 21 13.66 -30.52 -44.81
C GLU A 21 12.86 -29.24 -44.92
N ALA A 22 11.87 -29.08 -44.08
CA ALA A 22 11.04 -27.90 -44.06
C ALA A 22 11.97 -26.69 -43.85
N PRO A 23 12.05 -25.76 -44.80
CA PRO A 23 12.92 -24.61 -44.64
C PRO A 23 12.45 -23.82 -43.42
N TYR A 24 13.39 -23.42 -42.60
CA TYR A 24 13.21 -22.51 -41.46
C TYR A 24 12.34 -21.36 -41.91
N GLY A 25 11.07 -21.34 -41.49
CA GLY A 25 10.09 -20.34 -41.92
C GLY A 25 8.74 -20.86 -42.38
N THR A 26 8.32 -22.06 -41.95
CA THR A 26 6.97 -22.56 -42.22
C THR A 26 5.96 -21.56 -41.71
N ARG A 27 5.40 -20.73 -42.59
CA ARG A 27 4.26 -19.89 -42.29
C ARG A 27 3.09 -20.82 -41.98
N ILE A 28 2.76 -20.95 -40.71
CA ILE A 28 1.53 -21.64 -40.28
C ILE A 28 0.37 -20.94 -40.97
N LYS A 29 -0.22 -21.57 -41.98
CA LYS A 29 -1.47 -21.10 -42.58
C LYS A 29 -2.59 -21.43 -41.58
N LEU A 30 -2.81 -20.54 -40.63
CA LEU A 30 -3.98 -20.64 -39.77
C LEU A 30 -5.23 -20.58 -40.67
N ASN A 31 -6.07 -21.61 -40.56
CA ASN A 31 -7.39 -21.56 -41.18
C ASN A 31 -8.14 -20.33 -40.60
N GLN A 32 -8.90 -19.66 -41.43
CA GLN A 32 -9.55 -18.40 -41.05
C GLN A 32 -10.43 -18.55 -39.79
N SER A 33 -11.03 -19.73 -39.59
CA SER A 33 -11.79 -20.06 -38.37
C SER A 33 -10.91 -20.25 -37.12
N GLU A 34 -9.70 -20.82 -37.27
CA GLU A 34 -8.76 -20.99 -36.16
C GLU A 34 -8.12 -19.66 -35.77
N ALA A 35 -7.82 -18.81 -36.73
CA ALA A 35 -7.33 -17.46 -36.45
C ALA A 35 -8.36 -16.62 -35.69
N VAL A 36 -9.62 -16.72 -36.07
CA VAL A 36 -10.73 -16.05 -35.37
C VAL A 36 -10.89 -16.59 -33.95
N ALA A 37 -10.88 -17.91 -33.75
CA ALA A 37 -10.96 -18.53 -32.44
C ALA A 37 -9.78 -18.08 -31.53
N THR A 38 -8.56 -18.09 -32.07
CA THR A 38 -7.38 -17.61 -31.35
C THR A 38 -7.52 -16.14 -30.91
N VAL A 39 -8.07 -15.27 -31.77
CA VAL A 39 -8.31 -13.87 -31.43
C VAL A 39 -9.32 -13.75 -30.28
N TYR A 40 -10.42 -14.51 -30.31
CA TYR A 40 -11.39 -14.54 -29.21
C TYR A 40 -10.79 -15.02 -27.90
N ASP A 41 -9.93 -16.03 -27.90
CA ASP A 41 -9.24 -16.52 -26.71
C ASP A 41 -8.29 -15.45 -26.13
N TRP A 42 -7.55 -14.76 -26.98
CA TRP A 42 -6.71 -13.65 -26.57
C TRP A 42 -7.50 -12.48 -26.00
N LEU A 43 -8.60 -12.10 -26.65
CA LEU A 43 -9.48 -11.05 -26.15
C LEU A 43 -10.14 -11.44 -24.82
N GLY A 44 -10.56 -12.69 -24.70
CA GLY A 44 -11.10 -13.21 -23.44
C GLY A 44 -10.09 -13.18 -22.30
N SER A 45 -8.86 -13.60 -22.57
CA SER A 45 -7.77 -13.56 -21.58
C SER A 45 -7.42 -12.12 -21.19
N LEU A 46 -7.35 -11.21 -22.17
CA LEU A 46 -7.11 -9.78 -21.91
C LEU A 46 -8.24 -9.16 -21.08
N PHE A 47 -9.50 -9.46 -21.41
CA PHE A 47 -10.66 -8.98 -20.67
C PHE A 47 -10.66 -9.50 -19.22
N MET A 48 -10.38 -10.79 -19.03
CA MET A 48 -10.27 -11.38 -17.69
C MET A 48 -9.13 -10.74 -16.90
N ALA A 49 -7.95 -10.55 -17.50
CA ALA A 49 -6.83 -9.87 -16.86
C ALA A 49 -7.21 -8.43 -16.45
N LEU A 50 -7.93 -7.70 -17.31
CA LEU A 50 -8.40 -6.34 -17.01
C LEU A 50 -9.37 -6.34 -15.81
N ILE A 51 -10.31 -7.29 -15.76
CA ILE A 51 -11.23 -7.43 -14.63
C ILE A 51 -10.44 -7.67 -13.33
N ILE A 52 -9.48 -8.59 -13.35
CA ILE A 52 -8.65 -8.89 -12.17
C ILE A 52 -7.89 -7.64 -11.71
N VAL A 53 -7.27 -6.90 -12.63
CA VAL A 53 -6.56 -5.66 -12.31
C VAL A 53 -7.51 -4.62 -11.72
N LEU A 54 -8.70 -4.45 -12.30
CA LEU A 54 -9.70 -3.51 -11.78
C LEU A 54 -10.17 -3.90 -10.37
N LEU A 55 -10.37 -5.19 -10.12
CA LEU A 55 -10.73 -5.67 -8.78
C LEU A 55 -9.60 -5.39 -7.77
N ILE A 56 -8.36 -5.70 -8.12
CA ILE A 56 -7.20 -5.40 -7.27
C ILE A 56 -7.13 -3.90 -6.98
N MET A 57 -7.21 -3.05 -8.02
CA MET A 57 -7.16 -1.59 -7.86
C MET A 57 -8.30 -1.06 -7.00
N THR A 58 -9.49 -1.64 -7.10
CA THR A 58 -10.67 -1.19 -6.35
C THR A 58 -10.60 -1.58 -4.87
N PHE A 59 -10.07 -2.76 -4.55
CA PHE A 59 -10.10 -3.31 -3.20
C PHE A 59 -8.77 -3.15 -2.44
N ALA A 60 -7.63 -3.13 -3.15
CA ALA A 60 -6.32 -3.06 -2.50
C ALA A 60 -5.81 -1.63 -2.28
N PHE A 61 -6.29 -0.66 -3.06
CA PHE A 61 -5.78 0.72 -3.00
C PHE A 61 -6.93 1.72 -2.86
N ARG A 62 -6.77 2.65 -1.94
CA ARG A 62 -7.67 3.79 -1.77
C ARG A 62 -6.86 5.06 -1.76
N ILE A 63 -7.43 6.14 -2.31
CA ILE A 63 -6.84 7.47 -2.23
C ILE A 63 -7.64 8.26 -1.21
N ILE A 64 -6.95 8.89 -0.29
CA ILE A 64 -7.54 9.77 0.71
C ILE A 64 -6.88 11.15 0.68
N ASP A 65 -7.65 12.15 1.08
CA ASP A 65 -7.19 13.51 1.26
C ASP A 65 -6.67 13.68 2.70
N VAL A 66 -5.50 14.30 2.84
CA VAL A 66 -4.96 14.70 4.13
C VAL A 66 -5.64 16.01 4.54
N ASP A 67 -6.30 16.02 5.70
CA ASP A 67 -6.94 17.21 6.27
C ASP A 67 -6.18 17.64 7.51
N GLY A 68 -5.67 18.86 7.48
CA GLY A 68 -4.98 19.48 8.60
C GLY A 68 -3.47 19.30 8.61
N ARG A 69 -2.85 19.93 9.58
CA ARG A 69 -1.39 20.15 9.65
C ARG A 69 -0.67 19.24 10.65
N SER A 70 -1.35 18.24 11.20
CA SER A 70 -0.81 17.40 12.27
C SER A 70 0.34 16.49 11.83
N MET A 71 0.48 16.23 10.52
CA MET A 71 1.53 15.40 9.93
C MET A 71 2.62 16.19 9.21
N GLU A 72 2.58 17.53 9.27
CA GLU A 72 3.69 18.34 8.77
C GLU A 72 5.00 18.05 9.52
N PRO A 73 6.12 18.03 8.84
CA PRO A 73 6.38 18.33 7.41
C PRO A 73 6.23 17.10 6.50
N THR A 74 5.88 15.93 7.02
CA THR A 74 5.82 14.68 6.26
C THR A 74 4.66 14.68 5.27
N LEU A 75 3.47 15.04 5.71
CA LEU A 75 2.30 15.23 4.86
C LEU A 75 1.73 16.62 5.13
N ILE A 76 1.39 17.31 4.07
CA ILE A 76 0.86 18.67 4.12
C ILE A 76 -0.66 18.62 3.90
N ASP A 77 -1.34 19.61 4.42
CA ASP A 77 -2.78 19.78 4.21
C ASP A 77 -3.12 19.72 2.71
N THR A 78 -4.18 19.02 2.34
CA THR A 78 -4.64 18.74 0.97
C THR A 78 -3.81 17.73 0.16
N ASP A 79 -2.72 17.18 0.69
CA ASP A 79 -2.02 16.07 0.03
C ASP A 79 -2.98 14.88 -0.21
N LYS A 80 -2.73 14.14 -1.29
CA LYS A 80 -3.48 12.91 -1.57
C LYS A 80 -2.58 11.71 -1.46
N VAL A 81 -2.92 10.83 -0.53
CA VAL A 81 -2.12 9.63 -0.26
C VAL A 81 -2.84 8.36 -0.68
N VAL A 82 -2.11 7.46 -1.30
CA VAL A 82 -2.56 6.10 -1.57
C VAL A 82 -2.34 5.27 -0.32
N ILE A 83 -3.40 4.61 0.13
CA ILE A 83 -3.36 3.70 1.28
C ILE A 83 -3.60 2.26 0.85
N THR A 84 -3.05 1.33 1.63
CA THR A 84 -3.31 -0.11 1.51
C THR A 84 -3.67 -0.68 2.86
N ASP A 85 -4.63 -1.61 2.88
CA ASP A 85 -5.08 -2.29 4.10
C ASP A 85 -4.98 -3.82 4.02
N LEU A 86 -4.71 -4.36 2.84
CA LEU A 86 -4.74 -5.80 2.58
C LEU A 86 -3.69 -6.54 3.45
N PHE A 87 -4.16 -7.31 4.43
CA PHE A 87 -3.32 -8.04 5.39
C PHE A 87 -2.32 -7.17 6.15
N TYR A 88 -2.67 -5.91 6.38
CA TYR A 88 -1.79 -4.97 7.06
C TYR A 88 -1.79 -5.20 8.57
N THR A 89 -0.60 -5.22 9.15
CA THR A 89 -0.36 -5.19 10.59
C THR A 89 0.48 -3.97 10.92
N PRO A 90 0.07 -3.11 11.87
CA PRO A 90 0.77 -1.88 12.21
C PRO A 90 2.20 -2.15 12.68
N GLN A 91 3.13 -1.31 12.23
CA GLN A 91 4.54 -1.33 12.64
C GLN A 91 4.97 0.06 13.09
N ASN A 92 5.97 0.11 13.97
CA ASN A 92 6.53 1.37 14.43
C ASN A 92 7.01 2.20 13.24
N GLY A 93 6.65 3.49 13.24
CA GLY A 93 6.98 4.43 12.19
C GLY A 93 5.98 4.50 11.04
N ASP A 94 5.09 3.54 10.88
CA ASP A 94 4.08 3.57 9.83
C ASP A 94 3.14 4.77 9.98
N ILE A 95 2.84 5.44 8.87
CA ILE A 95 1.78 6.43 8.84
C ILE A 95 0.47 5.71 8.50
N VAL A 96 -0.49 5.80 9.39
CA VAL A 96 -1.76 5.09 9.30
C VAL A 96 -2.94 6.05 9.27
N ILE A 97 -4.00 5.57 8.65
CA ILE A 97 -5.29 6.22 8.64
C ILE A 97 -6.20 5.49 9.61
N ILE A 98 -6.72 6.24 10.55
CA ILE A 98 -7.60 5.76 11.62
C ILE A 98 -9.01 6.25 11.31
N SER A 99 -10.00 5.36 11.35
CA SER A 99 -11.39 5.68 11.02
C SER A 99 -11.99 6.69 12.00
N HIS A 100 -11.74 6.48 13.28
CA HIS A 100 -12.18 7.32 14.40
C HIS A 100 -11.40 6.93 15.66
N ALA A 101 -11.56 7.67 16.73
CA ALA A 101 -11.09 7.30 18.07
C ALA A 101 -12.29 7.28 19.03
N GLU A 102 -12.06 6.91 20.29
CA GLU A 102 -13.13 6.65 21.27
C GLU A 102 -14.11 7.83 21.41
N GLU A 103 -13.59 9.05 21.51
CA GLU A 103 -14.39 10.27 21.60
C GLU A 103 -14.22 11.22 20.41
N TYR A 104 -13.58 10.75 19.32
CA TYR A 104 -13.31 11.56 18.14
C TYR A 104 -13.78 10.84 16.87
N THR A 105 -14.82 11.36 16.23
CA THR A 105 -15.55 10.67 15.16
C THR A 105 -15.01 10.89 13.74
N LYS A 106 -14.04 11.79 13.58
CA LYS A 106 -13.44 12.05 12.24
C LYS A 106 -12.24 11.15 11.99
N PRO A 107 -11.96 10.81 10.73
CA PRO A 107 -10.74 10.12 10.38
C PRO A 107 -9.50 10.92 10.77
N LEU A 108 -8.44 10.22 11.14
CA LEU A 108 -7.16 10.78 11.55
C LEU A 108 -6.03 10.16 10.74
N VAL A 109 -5.03 10.96 10.41
CA VAL A 109 -3.76 10.50 9.88
C VAL A 109 -2.69 10.70 10.94
N LYS A 110 -2.03 9.62 11.38
CA LYS A 110 -1.03 9.66 12.46
C LYS A 110 0.08 8.65 12.19
N ARG A 111 1.20 8.84 12.89
CA ARG A 111 2.30 7.87 12.88
C ARG A 111 2.19 6.92 14.06
N VAL A 112 2.36 5.63 13.80
CA VAL A 112 2.49 4.60 14.84
C VAL A 112 3.83 4.76 15.52
N ILE A 113 3.81 4.99 16.82
CA ILE A 113 5.01 5.15 17.65
C ILE A 113 5.36 3.85 18.35
N ALA A 114 4.35 3.19 18.91
CA ALA A 114 4.52 1.90 19.56
C ALA A 114 3.31 1.01 19.30
N THR A 115 3.55 -0.29 19.20
CA THR A 115 2.53 -1.33 18.98
C THR A 115 2.33 -2.17 20.25
N ALA A 116 1.30 -2.99 20.25
CA ALA A 116 0.95 -3.88 21.37
C ALA A 116 2.15 -4.60 21.95
N GLY A 117 2.25 -4.63 23.28
CA GLY A 117 3.30 -5.30 24.02
C GLY A 117 4.61 -4.54 24.15
N GLN A 118 4.82 -3.45 23.42
CA GLN A 118 6.04 -2.64 23.55
C GLN A 118 5.97 -1.70 24.75
N GLU A 119 7.12 -1.45 25.37
CA GLU A 119 7.25 -0.47 26.45
C GLU A 119 7.45 0.94 25.87
N LEU A 120 6.47 1.80 26.10
CA LEU A 120 6.51 3.21 25.68
C LEU A 120 6.95 4.10 26.86
N LYS A 121 7.85 5.06 26.59
CA LYS A 121 8.18 6.12 27.54
C LYS A 121 8.29 7.47 26.80
N LEU A 122 7.51 8.42 27.24
CA LEU A 122 7.55 9.82 26.78
C LEU A 122 8.42 10.62 27.75
N ASP A 123 9.42 11.29 27.25
CA ASP A 123 10.32 12.18 28.02
C ASP A 123 10.16 13.59 27.45
N TYR A 124 9.23 14.32 28.01
CA TYR A 124 8.90 15.68 27.56
C TYR A 124 10.02 16.69 27.85
N ASP A 125 10.78 16.45 28.91
CA ASP A 125 11.84 17.38 29.35
C ASP A 125 13.03 17.35 28.38
N ASN A 126 13.31 16.17 27.80
CA ASN A 126 14.37 15.96 26.82
C ASN A 126 13.82 15.91 25.36
N ASN A 127 12.53 16.15 25.14
CA ASN A 127 11.85 16.03 23.86
C ASN A 127 12.20 14.70 23.16
N ALA A 128 11.99 13.59 23.86
CA ALA A 128 12.38 12.27 23.40
C ALA A 128 11.28 11.25 23.64
N VAL A 129 11.18 10.29 22.74
CA VAL A 129 10.32 9.12 22.87
C VAL A 129 11.20 7.88 22.87
N TYR A 130 10.89 6.96 23.79
CA TYR A 130 11.60 5.68 23.90
C TYR A 130 10.59 4.55 23.70
N VAL A 131 11.00 3.54 22.93
CA VAL A 131 10.25 2.30 22.75
C VAL A 131 11.19 1.13 23.04
N ASP A 132 10.79 0.24 23.94
CA ASP A 132 11.60 -0.88 24.43
C ASP A 132 12.98 -0.43 24.93
N GLY A 133 12.99 0.70 25.65
CA GLY A 133 14.19 1.32 26.21
C GLY A 133 15.12 1.99 25.20
N LYS A 134 14.78 2.00 23.90
CA LYS A 134 15.57 2.66 22.87
C LYS A 134 14.95 4.00 22.51
N LYS A 135 15.76 5.06 22.51
CA LYS A 135 15.36 6.36 22.01
C LYS A 135 15.06 6.25 20.51
N LEU A 136 13.88 6.75 20.09
CA LEU A 136 13.54 6.85 18.67
C LEU A 136 14.40 7.94 18.01
N ASP A 137 14.83 7.66 16.80
CA ASP A 137 15.40 8.66 15.89
C ASP A 137 14.24 9.24 15.05
N GLU A 138 13.93 10.49 15.26
CA GLU A 138 12.72 11.12 14.73
C GLU A 138 13.04 12.35 13.87
N PRO A 139 13.76 12.19 12.74
CA PRO A 139 14.14 13.32 11.88
C PRO A 139 12.94 13.98 11.18
N TYR A 140 11.78 13.32 11.23
CA TYR A 140 10.54 13.73 10.58
C TYR A 140 9.69 14.68 11.45
N ILE A 141 9.98 14.85 12.74
CA ILE A 141 9.14 15.67 13.61
C ILE A 141 9.33 17.16 13.40
N GLN A 142 8.24 17.90 13.59
CA GLN A 142 8.25 19.36 13.67
C GLN A 142 7.82 19.80 15.07
N GLY A 143 8.55 20.77 15.60
CA GLY A 143 8.27 21.37 16.91
C GLY A 143 8.69 20.48 18.08
N THR A 144 8.31 20.94 19.28
CA THR A 144 8.57 20.23 20.53
C THR A 144 7.37 19.38 20.90
N THR A 145 7.60 18.18 21.40
CA THR A 145 6.57 17.29 21.90
C THR A 145 5.92 17.92 23.15
N VAL A 146 4.70 18.45 22.98
CA VAL A 146 3.97 19.02 24.09
C VAL A 146 3.20 17.93 24.83
N ARG A 147 2.95 18.17 26.14
CA ARG A 147 2.09 17.30 26.94
C ARG A 147 0.64 17.42 26.44
N GLY A 148 -0.06 16.30 26.39
CA GLY A 148 -1.51 16.26 26.22
C GLY A 148 -2.24 16.40 27.57
N ASP A 149 -3.48 15.98 27.59
CA ASP A 149 -4.31 15.96 28.80
C ASP A 149 -4.33 14.60 29.51
N VAL A 150 -3.75 13.55 28.91
CA VAL A 150 -3.54 12.28 29.57
C VAL A 150 -2.31 12.35 30.47
N PRO A 151 -2.43 12.00 31.77
CA PRO A 151 -1.28 11.94 32.66
C PRO A 151 -0.17 11.03 32.13
N GLU A 152 1.08 11.47 32.23
CA GLU A 152 2.25 10.76 31.72
C GLU A 152 2.35 9.33 32.28
N GLU A 153 1.97 9.14 33.52
CA GLU A 153 1.99 7.82 34.21
C GLU A 153 1.02 6.82 33.58
N LYS A 154 0.00 7.30 32.84
CA LYS A 154 -0.95 6.46 32.12
C LYS A 154 -0.48 6.14 30.70
N LEU A 155 0.38 6.98 30.14
CA LEU A 155 0.93 6.82 28.81
C LEU A 155 2.21 5.97 28.83
N ASN A 156 3.05 6.16 29.86
CA ASN A 156 4.29 5.42 30.02
C ASN A 156 4.01 4.02 30.54
N GLY A 157 4.56 3.01 29.86
CA GLY A 157 4.38 1.60 30.20
C GLY A 157 4.13 0.77 28.95
N VAL A 158 3.60 -0.43 29.15
CA VAL A 158 3.35 -1.37 28.06
C VAL A 158 2.06 -0.98 27.31
N VAL A 159 2.18 -0.88 25.99
CA VAL A 159 1.02 -0.66 25.08
C VAL A 159 0.09 -1.86 25.21
N PRO A 160 -1.22 -1.64 25.45
CA PRO A 160 -2.19 -2.73 25.61
C PRO A 160 -2.27 -3.62 24.37
N GLU A 161 -2.67 -4.88 24.60
CA GLU A 161 -2.88 -5.84 23.51
C GLU A 161 -3.94 -5.35 22.51
N GLY A 162 -3.69 -5.51 21.21
CA GLY A 162 -4.55 -5.07 20.14
C GLY A 162 -4.63 -3.55 19.95
N LYS A 163 -3.75 -2.79 20.61
CA LYS A 163 -3.72 -1.33 20.51
C LYS A 163 -2.37 -0.81 20.02
N VAL A 164 -2.42 0.41 19.47
CA VAL A 164 -1.22 1.17 19.09
C VAL A 164 -1.24 2.54 19.73
N PHE A 165 -0.06 3.08 19.97
CA PHE A 165 0.15 4.47 20.37
C PHE A 165 0.57 5.28 19.15
N VAL A 166 -0.15 6.33 18.85
CA VAL A 166 0.07 7.13 17.63
C VAL A 166 0.34 8.60 17.98
N MET A 167 1.20 9.24 17.17
CA MET A 167 1.46 10.69 17.29
C MET A 167 1.48 11.33 15.91
N GLY A 168 1.20 12.62 15.86
CA GLY A 168 1.47 13.41 14.67
C GLY A 168 2.92 13.84 14.60
N ASP A 169 3.41 14.04 13.38
CA ASP A 169 4.78 14.52 13.14
C ASP A 169 4.93 15.99 13.56
N ASN A 170 3.87 16.77 13.45
CA ASN A 170 3.81 18.12 14.01
C ASN A 170 3.46 18.07 15.51
N ARG A 171 4.48 17.78 16.32
CA ARG A 171 4.38 17.46 17.75
C ARG A 171 3.67 18.52 18.58
N GLY A 172 3.81 19.78 18.19
CA GLY A 172 3.31 20.93 18.96
C GLY A 172 1.80 21.17 18.81
N ILE A 173 1.18 20.68 17.74
CA ILE A 173 -0.24 20.96 17.43
C ILE A 173 -1.09 19.72 17.22
N SER A 174 -0.47 18.54 17.16
CA SER A 174 -1.18 17.29 16.85
C SER A 174 -2.08 16.88 18.01
N LEU A 175 -3.35 16.63 17.67
CA LEU A 175 -4.29 15.90 18.50
C LEU A 175 -4.07 14.40 18.21
N ASP A 176 -3.56 13.65 19.21
CA ASP A 176 -3.15 12.25 19.07
C ASP A 176 -3.25 11.50 20.41
N SER A 177 -2.63 10.33 20.52
CA SER A 177 -2.76 9.46 21.71
C SER A 177 -2.36 10.11 23.05
N ARG A 178 -1.73 11.27 23.03
CA ARG A 178 -1.45 12.05 24.22
C ARG A 178 -2.71 12.72 24.82
N TYR A 179 -3.80 12.73 24.07
CA TYR A 179 -5.06 13.35 24.48
C TYR A 179 -6.13 12.28 24.75
N GLN A 180 -6.91 12.47 25.83
CA GLN A 180 -7.89 11.50 26.29
C GLN A 180 -8.91 11.12 25.22
N GLN A 181 -9.33 12.07 24.41
CA GLN A 181 -10.30 11.83 23.33
C GLN A 181 -9.78 10.93 22.19
N ILE A 182 -8.46 10.69 22.13
CA ILE A 182 -7.82 9.80 21.17
C ILE A 182 -7.33 8.53 21.87
N GLY A 183 -6.47 8.65 22.88
CA GLY A 183 -5.93 7.55 23.66
C GLY A 183 -5.17 6.52 22.83
N PHE A 184 -5.04 5.30 23.34
CA PHE A 184 -4.55 4.17 22.55
C PHE A 184 -5.61 3.75 21.55
N ILE A 185 -5.21 3.59 20.29
CA ILE A 185 -6.09 3.23 19.16
C ILE A 185 -6.16 1.72 19.02
N ASP A 186 -7.36 1.16 18.90
CA ASP A 186 -7.54 -0.24 18.53
C ASP A 186 -7.06 -0.47 17.10
N GLU A 187 -6.31 -1.56 16.87
CA GLU A 187 -5.76 -1.90 15.55
C GLU A 187 -6.87 -2.05 14.49
N ASP A 188 -8.05 -2.52 14.88
CA ASP A 188 -9.21 -2.67 14.00
C ASP A 188 -9.78 -1.33 13.48
N LEU A 189 -9.43 -0.22 14.11
CA LEU A 189 -9.83 1.12 13.66
C LEU A 189 -8.90 1.67 12.58
N ILE A 190 -7.80 0.98 12.28
CA ILE A 190 -6.86 1.39 11.25
C ILE A 190 -7.40 0.97 9.88
N ILE A 191 -7.73 1.95 9.04
CA ILE A 191 -8.23 1.74 7.68
C ILE A 191 -7.13 1.27 6.73
N GLY A 192 -5.87 1.61 7.02
CA GLY A 192 -4.72 1.21 6.20
C GLY A 192 -3.50 2.09 6.45
N LYS A 193 -2.41 1.68 5.80
CA LYS A 193 -1.11 2.38 5.82
C LYS A 193 -0.97 3.29 4.62
N ALA A 194 -0.50 4.51 4.83
CA ALA A 194 -0.11 5.43 3.77
C ALA A 194 1.16 4.90 3.07
N GLN A 195 1.08 4.71 1.76
CA GLN A 195 2.17 4.16 0.95
C GLN A 195 2.85 5.22 0.08
N LEU A 196 2.05 6.03 -0.60
CA LEU A 196 2.52 6.96 -1.61
C LEU A 196 1.75 8.27 -1.51
N ASP A 197 2.47 9.39 -1.43
CA ASP A 197 1.93 10.72 -1.64
C ASP A 197 1.93 11.00 -3.15
N VAL A 198 0.74 11.04 -3.75
CA VAL A 198 0.56 11.14 -5.21
C VAL A 198 0.24 12.55 -5.67
N ILE A 199 -0.24 13.40 -4.77
CA ILE A 199 -0.51 14.82 -5.05
C ILE A 199 0.05 15.65 -3.90
N PRO A 200 1.39 15.73 -3.80
CA PRO A 200 2.04 16.47 -2.73
C PRO A 200 1.92 17.98 -2.95
N HIS A 201 1.78 18.70 -1.87
CA HIS A 201 1.78 20.16 -1.85
C HIS A 201 3.03 20.71 -1.14
N THR A 202 3.29 21.97 -1.32
CA THR A 202 4.36 22.71 -0.64
C THR A 202 3.93 24.14 -0.41
N TYR A 203 4.49 24.78 0.61
CA TYR A 203 4.33 26.21 0.80
C TYR A 203 5.39 26.97 0.01
N ASP A 204 4.98 28.01 -0.73
CA ASP A 204 5.92 28.90 -1.38
C ASP A 204 6.54 29.90 -0.36
N GLU A 205 7.44 30.77 -0.84
CA GLU A 205 8.12 31.78 -0.01
C GLU A 205 7.15 32.74 0.68
N ASN A 206 5.92 32.86 0.21
CA ASN A 206 4.87 33.70 0.79
C ASN A 206 3.92 32.90 1.70
N GLY A 207 4.19 31.60 1.92
CA GLY A 207 3.33 30.71 2.69
C GLY A 207 2.05 30.28 1.96
N VAL A 208 2.00 30.41 0.63
CA VAL A 208 0.86 29.97 -0.18
C VAL A 208 1.06 28.52 -0.57
N LEU A 209 0.01 27.72 -0.36
CA LEU A 209 0.00 26.30 -0.71
C LEU A 209 0.02 26.14 -2.25
N LYS A 210 0.93 25.31 -2.76
CA LYS A 210 1.08 24.98 -4.18
C LYS A 210 1.27 23.51 -4.38
N LEU A 211 0.68 22.98 -5.45
CA LEU A 211 0.92 21.63 -5.92
C LEU A 211 2.37 21.50 -6.41
N ASP A 212 3.06 20.47 -5.95
CA ASP A 212 4.46 20.18 -6.31
C ASP A 212 4.64 18.71 -6.70
N LEU A 213 4.28 18.37 -7.93
CA LEU A 213 4.38 16.99 -8.45
C LEU A 213 5.81 16.44 -8.47
N SER A 214 6.83 17.26 -8.29
CA SER A 214 8.22 16.79 -8.17
C SER A 214 8.48 16.06 -6.85
N LYS A 215 7.59 16.25 -5.87
CA LYS A 215 7.64 15.64 -4.54
C LYS A 215 6.80 14.37 -4.40
N ILE A 216 6.29 13.82 -5.50
CA ILE A 216 5.67 12.48 -5.47
C ILE A 216 6.67 11.50 -4.87
N ARG A 217 6.30 10.88 -3.76
CA ARG A 217 7.21 10.03 -2.99
C ARG A 217 6.48 8.94 -2.23
N TYR A 218 7.20 7.88 -1.95
CA TYR A 218 6.74 6.93 -0.94
C TYR A 218 6.75 7.58 0.44
N VAL A 219 5.75 7.27 1.23
CA VAL A 219 5.63 7.71 2.61
C VAL A 219 6.33 6.66 3.49
N TYR A 220 7.65 6.82 3.68
CA TYR A 220 8.46 5.89 4.47
C TYR A 220 8.68 6.37 5.91
N ASN A 221 9.16 5.43 6.71
CA ASN A 221 9.78 5.67 8.01
C ASN A 221 11.12 6.39 7.87
#